data_49eea7bb010f4362b2de100c7e4f90f8
#
_entry.id   49eea7bb010f4362b2de100c7e4f90f8
#
_cell.length_a   1.000
_cell.length_b   1.000
_cell.length_c   1.000
_cell.angle_alpha   90.00
_cell.angle_beta   90.00
_cell.angle_gamma   90.00
#
_symmetry.space_group_name_H-M   'P 1'
#
loop_
_entity.id
_entity.type
_entity.pdbx_description
1 polymer ?
#
loop_
_entity_poly.entity_id
_entity_poly.type
_entity_poly.pdbx_seq_one_letter_code
_entity_poly.pdbx_strand_id
1 'polypeptide(L)'
;NRQSLKNLLSIMYSKEDILFKALQVNEARAARWCQKVREPMLLQARTLSAEETKDLTQLESIWYEGEVSAGEHYNWTRYYALNLHSVFYRGTVEWRCFNSTLHAGRAAAYINLCLAMSAQAIAQRSTVMRKTHSDNELFTFRVWLVRLGLNGPEFKNTRDHLLANLDGDRAWRYDKDSYEVNKKKKKNREMER
;
A
#
# COMPACT_ATOMS: atom_id res chain seq x y z
N ASN A 1 2.51 13.87 -11.02
CA ASN A 1 1.12 14.32 -10.86
C ASN A 1 0.73 14.24 -9.37
N ARG A 2 0.22 15.34 -8.82
CA ARG A 2 -0.06 15.55 -7.38
C ARG A 2 -1.19 14.67 -6.88
N GLN A 3 -2.22 14.46 -7.71
CA GLN A 3 -3.28 13.52 -7.39
C GLN A 3 -2.72 12.10 -7.20
N SER A 4 -1.70 11.72 -7.95
CA SER A 4 -1.05 10.43 -7.80
C SER A 4 -0.32 10.27 -6.44
N LEU A 5 0.23 11.34 -5.88
CA LEU A 5 0.83 11.29 -4.53
C LEU A 5 -0.24 11.11 -3.44
N LYS A 6 -1.39 11.79 -3.54
CA LYS A 6 -2.54 11.58 -2.65
C LYS A 6 -3.07 10.15 -2.75
N ASN A 7 -3.17 9.63 -3.98
CA ASN A 7 -3.56 8.25 -4.23
C ASN A 7 -2.56 7.27 -3.62
N LEU A 8 -1.26 7.52 -3.80
CA LEU A 8 -0.21 6.67 -3.27
C LEU A 8 -0.21 6.60 -1.74
N LEU A 9 -0.38 7.76 -1.07
CA LEU A 9 -0.58 7.83 0.39
C LEU A 9 -1.80 7.00 0.82
N SER A 10 -2.93 7.13 0.13
CA SER A 10 -4.16 6.39 0.44
C SER A 10 -4.00 4.88 0.22
N ILE A 11 -3.34 4.46 -0.87
CA ILE A 11 -3.03 3.06 -1.15
C ILE A 11 -2.12 2.51 -0.06
N MET A 12 -1.06 3.24 0.28
CA MET A 12 -0.13 2.82 1.32
C MET A 12 -0.85 2.68 2.66
N TYR A 13 -1.55 3.70 3.14
CA TYR A 13 -2.32 3.65 4.38
C TYR A 13 -3.30 2.46 4.42
N SER A 14 -4.02 2.22 3.33
CA SER A 14 -4.99 1.12 3.24
C SER A 14 -4.35 -0.27 3.34
N LYS A 15 -3.10 -0.44 2.90
CA LYS A 15 -2.44 -1.74 2.74
C LYS A 15 -1.25 -1.97 3.67
N GLU A 16 -0.74 -0.94 4.34
CA GLU A 16 0.52 -1.03 5.08
C GLU A 16 0.52 -2.09 6.19
N ASP A 17 -0.62 -2.37 6.83
CA ASP A 17 -0.67 -3.37 7.90
C ASP A 17 -0.38 -4.78 7.35
N ILE A 18 -1.07 -5.18 6.29
CA ILE A 18 -0.82 -6.46 5.64
C ILE A 18 0.51 -6.48 4.87
N LEU A 19 0.90 -5.33 4.30
CA LEU A 19 2.18 -5.18 3.62
C LEU A 19 3.36 -5.37 4.57
N PHE A 20 3.30 -4.80 5.78
CA PHE A 20 4.36 -4.95 6.79
C PHE A 20 4.52 -6.39 7.24
N LYS A 21 3.41 -7.13 7.39
CA LYS A 21 3.46 -8.58 7.64
C LYS A 21 4.11 -9.32 6.47
N ALA A 22 3.65 -9.08 5.25
CA ALA A 22 4.18 -9.71 4.03
C ALA A 22 5.70 -9.49 3.87
N LEU A 23 6.17 -8.30 4.20
CA LEU A 23 7.58 -7.90 4.11
C LEU A 23 8.39 -8.22 5.38
N GLN A 24 7.74 -8.74 6.43
CA GLN A 24 8.37 -8.99 7.74
C GLN A 24 9.07 -7.75 8.31
N VAL A 25 8.41 -6.59 8.22
CA VAL A 25 8.89 -5.37 8.87
C VAL A 25 8.69 -5.52 10.37
N ASN A 26 9.78 -5.62 11.14
CA ASN A 26 9.66 -5.75 12.58
C ASN A 26 9.22 -4.42 13.25
N GLU A 27 8.62 -4.52 14.42
CA GLU A 27 8.04 -3.39 15.14
C GLU A 27 9.07 -2.31 15.50
N ALA A 28 10.28 -2.69 15.93
CA ALA A 28 11.33 -1.74 16.28
C ALA A 28 11.78 -0.92 15.05
N ARG A 29 11.87 -1.58 13.88
CA ARG A 29 12.17 -0.90 12.62
C ARG A 29 11.01 -0.03 12.16
N ALA A 30 9.77 -0.51 12.27
CA ALA A 30 8.57 0.23 11.93
C ALA A 30 8.45 1.52 12.76
N ALA A 31 8.69 1.43 14.06
CA ALA A 31 8.61 2.58 14.96
C ALA A 31 9.67 3.67 14.67
N ARG A 32 10.88 3.27 14.21
CA ARG A 32 12.02 4.19 14.12
C ARG A 32 12.38 4.63 12.70
N TRP A 33 12.35 3.68 11.74
CA TRP A 33 12.96 3.89 10.43
C TRP A 33 12.01 3.73 9.25
N CYS A 34 10.77 3.29 9.51
CA CYS A 34 9.81 2.88 8.50
C CYS A 34 8.38 3.05 9.03
N GLN A 35 8.08 4.25 9.56
CA GLN A 35 6.78 4.54 10.18
C GLN A 35 5.64 4.43 9.19
N LYS A 36 4.48 4.05 9.69
CA LYS A 36 3.24 4.01 8.90
C LYS A 36 2.72 5.42 8.60
N VAL A 37 1.94 5.54 7.54
CA VAL A 37 1.27 6.80 7.18
C VAL A 37 0.33 7.22 8.31
N ARG A 38 0.43 8.47 8.76
CA ARG A 38 -0.44 9.02 9.79
C ARG A 38 -1.81 9.37 9.21
N GLU A 39 -2.85 8.88 9.86
CA GLU A 39 -4.24 9.13 9.43
C GLU A 39 -4.61 10.61 9.36
N PRO A 40 -4.28 11.47 10.35
CA PRO A 40 -4.58 12.89 10.28
C PRO A 40 -3.96 13.58 9.06
N MET A 41 -2.70 13.26 8.74
CA MET A 41 -2.01 13.76 7.54
C MET A 41 -2.72 13.32 6.25
N LEU A 42 -3.13 12.05 6.18
CA LEU A 42 -3.87 11.53 5.02
C LEU A 42 -5.24 12.20 4.88
N LEU A 43 -5.97 12.39 5.97
CA LEU A 43 -7.26 13.09 5.95
C LEU A 43 -7.12 14.51 5.41
N GLN A 44 -6.14 15.28 5.90
CA GLN A 44 -5.86 16.63 5.41
C GLN A 44 -5.45 16.62 3.92
N ALA A 45 -4.55 15.72 3.50
CA ALA A 45 -4.16 15.61 2.11
C ALA A 45 -5.35 15.30 1.19
N ARG A 46 -6.35 14.55 1.65
CA ARG A 46 -7.55 14.21 0.87
C ARG A 46 -8.53 15.37 0.71
N THR A 47 -8.58 16.31 1.64
CA THR A 47 -9.44 17.49 1.53
C THR A 47 -8.96 18.49 0.48
N LEU A 48 -7.69 18.45 0.08
CA LEU A 48 -7.15 19.33 -0.94
C LEU A 48 -7.92 19.21 -2.26
N SER A 49 -8.45 20.33 -2.74
CA SER A 49 -9.12 20.44 -4.03
C SER A 49 -8.14 20.27 -5.20
N ALA A 50 -8.67 20.18 -6.41
CA ALA A 50 -7.85 20.14 -7.62
C ALA A 50 -7.03 21.42 -7.81
N GLU A 51 -7.59 22.57 -7.39
CA GLU A 51 -6.91 23.87 -7.45
C GLU A 51 -5.74 23.92 -6.46
N GLU A 52 -5.97 23.55 -5.20
CA GLU A 52 -4.95 23.51 -4.16
C GLU A 52 -3.85 22.46 -4.40
N THR A 53 -4.08 21.56 -5.34
CA THR A 53 -3.07 20.58 -5.78
C THR A 53 -2.39 20.98 -7.09
N LYS A 54 -2.49 22.21 -7.56
CA LYS A 54 -1.77 22.67 -8.76
C LYS A 54 -0.27 22.67 -8.57
N ASP A 55 0.20 23.01 -7.38
CA ASP A 55 1.60 22.84 -6.96
C ASP A 55 1.72 21.91 -5.76
N LEU A 56 2.89 21.56 -5.32
CA LEU A 56 3.11 20.66 -4.19
C LEU A 56 3.05 21.35 -2.83
N THR A 57 2.94 22.67 -2.78
CA THR A 57 3.11 23.48 -1.57
C THR A 57 2.15 23.08 -0.46
N GLN A 58 0.87 22.89 -0.78
CA GLN A 58 -0.12 22.48 0.23
C GLN A 58 0.13 21.05 0.74
N LEU A 59 0.48 20.11 -0.15
CA LEU A 59 0.83 18.74 0.26
C LEU A 59 2.12 18.71 1.08
N GLU A 60 3.07 19.54 0.74
CA GLU A 60 4.32 19.75 1.47
C GLU A 60 4.04 20.30 2.88
N SER A 61 3.23 21.35 3.00
CA SER A 61 2.83 21.91 4.29
C SER A 61 2.14 20.87 5.18
N ILE A 62 1.25 20.05 4.62
CA ILE A 62 0.60 18.95 5.36
C ILE A 62 1.63 17.91 5.79
N TRP A 63 2.59 17.56 4.92
CA TRP A 63 3.62 16.59 5.22
C TRP A 63 4.49 17.00 6.40
N TYR A 64 4.87 18.27 6.47
CA TYR A 64 5.72 18.84 7.52
C TYR A 64 4.93 19.49 8.66
N GLU A 65 3.60 19.32 8.72
CA GLU A 65 2.74 19.92 9.77
C GLU A 65 2.85 21.45 9.88
N GLY A 66 3.04 22.11 8.75
CA GLY A 66 3.21 23.56 8.67
C GLY A 66 4.63 24.06 8.89
N GLU A 67 5.59 23.19 9.21
CA GLU A 67 7.00 23.57 9.32
C GLU A 67 7.65 23.72 7.93
N VAL A 68 8.64 24.62 7.82
CA VAL A 68 9.42 24.80 6.59
C VAL A 68 10.64 23.88 6.65
N SER A 69 10.56 22.71 6.05
CA SER A 69 11.58 21.65 6.21
C SER A 69 12.04 21.00 4.90
N ALA A 70 11.54 21.45 3.75
CA ALA A 70 11.89 20.81 2.45
C ALA A 70 13.38 20.88 2.12
N GLY A 71 14.07 21.93 2.56
CA GLY A 71 15.51 22.12 2.35
C GLY A 71 16.42 21.25 3.24
N GLU A 72 15.87 20.57 4.25
CA GLU A 72 16.64 19.77 5.20
C GLU A 72 16.86 18.35 4.70
N HIS A 73 18.09 18.00 4.29
CA HIS A 73 18.41 16.65 3.82
C HIS A 73 18.06 15.53 4.81
N TYR A 74 18.18 15.76 6.11
CA TYR A 74 17.98 14.78 7.18
C TYR A 74 16.70 15.00 7.99
N ASN A 75 15.66 15.61 7.40
CA ASN A 75 14.39 15.76 8.08
C ASN A 75 13.82 14.42 8.58
N TRP A 76 13.27 14.40 9.79
CA TRP A 76 12.78 13.17 10.43
C TRP A 76 11.61 12.52 9.67
N THR A 77 10.84 13.28 8.88
CA THR A 77 9.74 12.75 8.08
C THR A 77 10.20 11.81 6.97
N ARG A 78 11.50 11.75 6.69
CA ARG A 78 12.09 10.73 5.80
C ARG A 78 11.90 9.29 6.30
N TYR A 79 11.62 9.10 7.58
CA TYR A 79 11.49 7.78 8.20
C TYR A 79 10.09 7.17 8.08
N TYR A 80 9.25 7.67 7.21
CA TYR A 80 8.03 6.97 6.80
C TYR A 80 8.33 5.84 5.80
N ALA A 81 7.53 4.77 5.83
CA ALA A 81 7.64 3.64 4.90
C ALA A 81 7.47 4.06 3.42
N LEU A 82 6.58 5.03 3.19
CA LEU A 82 6.46 5.80 1.96
C LEU A 82 6.99 7.20 2.27
N ASN A 83 8.23 7.48 1.87
CA ASN A 83 8.87 8.75 2.16
C ASN A 83 8.59 9.77 1.04
N LEU A 84 7.71 10.72 1.32
CA LEU A 84 7.45 11.87 0.43
C LEU A 84 8.37 13.07 0.68
N HIS A 85 9.15 13.10 1.77
CA HIS A 85 10.20 14.10 1.93
C HIS A 85 11.14 14.11 0.70
N SER A 86 11.46 12.92 0.17
CA SER A 86 12.23 12.79 -1.08
C SER A 86 11.56 13.46 -2.29
N VAL A 87 10.24 13.57 -2.32
CA VAL A 87 9.52 14.27 -3.41
C VAL A 87 9.79 15.77 -3.33
N PHE A 88 9.66 16.37 -2.14
CA PHE A 88 9.85 17.79 -1.93
C PHE A 88 11.33 18.20 -2.05
N TYR A 89 12.24 17.33 -1.61
CA TYR A 89 13.67 17.58 -1.63
C TYR A 89 14.34 17.26 -2.97
N ARG A 90 13.92 16.16 -3.66
CA ARG A 90 14.61 15.64 -4.88
C ARG A 90 13.68 15.33 -6.05
N GLY A 91 12.37 15.47 -5.90
CA GLY A 91 11.40 15.13 -6.93
C GLY A 91 11.12 13.62 -7.09
N THR A 92 11.55 12.77 -6.15
CA THR A 92 11.41 11.31 -6.22
C THR A 92 10.69 10.73 -5.02
N VAL A 93 9.90 9.65 -5.22
CA VAL A 93 9.33 8.86 -4.13
C VAL A 93 10.35 7.85 -3.64
N GLU A 94 10.54 7.76 -2.33
CA GLU A 94 11.39 6.75 -1.70
C GLU A 94 10.54 5.73 -0.93
N TRP A 95 10.77 4.45 -1.19
CA TRP A 95 10.14 3.34 -0.51
C TRP A 95 11.10 2.74 0.53
N ARG A 96 10.74 2.83 1.81
CA ARG A 96 11.60 2.42 2.93
C ARG A 96 11.13 1.16 3.66
N CYS A 97 10.00 0.58 3.24
CA CYS A 97 9.41 -0.59 3.91
C CYS A 97 10.14 -1.92 3.66
N PHE A 98 11.09 -1.97 2.74
CA PHE A 98 11.77 -3.21 2.39
C PHE A 98 12.96 -3.52 3.30
N ASN A 99 13.10 -4.78 3.67
CA ASN A 99 14.32 -5.28 4.31
C ASN A 99 15.42 -5.45 3.24
N SER A 100 16.67 -5.31 3.64
CA SER A 100 17.81 -5.63 2.77
C SER A 100 17.77 -7.09 2.33
N THR A 101 18.18 -7.37 1.10
CA THR A 101 18.22 -8.72 0.56
C THR A 101 19.29 -8.87 -0.50
N LEU A 102 19.98 -10.01 -0.50
CA LEU A 102 20.88 -10.43 -1.57
C LEU A 102 20.18 -11.38 -2.57
N HIS A 103 18.91 -11.73 -2.33
CA HIS A 103 18.15 -12.63 -3.18
C HIS A 103 17.53 -11.86 -4.36
N ALA A 104 18.03 -12.07 -5.57
CA ALA A 104 17.61 -11.35 -6.78
C ALA A 104 16.09 -11.40 -7.02
N GLY A 105 15.46 -12.56 -6.83
CA GLY A 105 14.01 -12.72 -7.00
C GLY A 105 13.21 -11.88 -6.01
N ARG A 106 13.69 -11.73 -4.76
CA ARG A 106 13.06 -10.88 -3.76
C ARG A 106 13.23 -9.39 -4.10
N ALA A 107 14.43 -9.00 -4.54
CA ALA A 107 14.68 -7.63 -4.99
C ALA A 107 13.78 -7.27 -6.19
N ALA A 108 13.65 -8.15 -7.17
CA ALA A 108 12.73 -7.98 -8.30
C ALA A 108 11.26 -7.87 -7.85
N ALA A 109 10.84 -8.66 -6.86
CA ALA A 109 9.48 -8.58 -6.32
C ALA A 109 9.20 -7.24 -5.66
N TYR A 110 10.17 -6.65 -4.95
CA TYR A 110 10.06 -5.34 -4.34
C TYR A 110 9.93 -4.23 -5.41
N ILE A 111 10.75 -4.29 -6.45
CA ILE A 111 10.71 -3.34 -7.57
C ILE A 111 9.35 -3.42 -8.28
N ASN A 112 8.90 -4.62 -8.62
CA ASN A 112 7.60 -4.83 -9.28
C ASN A 112 6.43 -4.30 -8.44
N LEU A 113 6.47 -4.49 -7.13
CA LEU A 113 5.44 -3.96 -6.23
C LEU A 113 5.42 -2.44 -6.22
N CYS A 114 6.59 -1.78 -6.10
CA CYS A 114 6.69 -0.32 -6.13
C CYS A 114 6.17 0.26 -7.46
N LEU A 115 6.56 -0.34 -8.57
CA LEU A 115 6.09 0.07 -9.90
C LEU A 115 4.58 -0.10 -10.06
N ALA A 116 4.04 -1.25 -9.65
CA ALA A 116 2.62 -1.54 -9.75
C ALA A 116 1.76 -0.61 -8.86
N MET A 117 2.19 -0.34 -7.62
CA MET A 117 1.51 0.62 -6.74
C MET A 117 1.59 2.04 -7.31
N SER A 118 2.72 2.43 -7.86
CA SER A 118 2.90 3.75 -8.50
C SER A 118 2.02 3.89 -9.73
N ALA A 119 1.97 2.86 -10.58
CA ALA A 119 1.11 2.83 -11.76
C ALA A 119 -0.38 2.94 -11.38
N GLN A 120 -0.81 2.19 -10.36
CA GLN A 120 -2.18 2.30 -9.83
C GLN A 120 -2.48 3.72 -9.33
N ALA A 121 -1.57 4.32 -8.58
CA ALA A 121 -1.74 5.67 -8.05
C ALA A 121 -1.86 6.74 -9.17
N ILE A 122 -1.16 6.54 -10.28
CA ILE A 122 -1.21 7.42 -11.45
C ILE A 122 -2.51 7.22 -12.25
N ALA A 123 -2.95 5.98 -12.43
CA ALA A 123 -4.11 5.63 -13.25
C ALA A 123 -5.45 5.96 -12.58
N GLN A 124 -5.53 5.93 -11.25
CA GLN A 124 -6.77 6.13 -10.52
C GLN A 124 -7.09 7.61 -10.32
N ARG A 125 -8.36 7.99 -10.49
CA ARG A 125 -8.85 9.35 -10.16
C ARG A 125 -8.89 9.58 -8.66
N SER A 126 -9.25 8.54 -7.88
CA SER A 126 -9.28 8.58 -6.42
C SER A 126 -9.06 7.17 -5.86
N THR A 127 -8.70 7.09 -4.59
CA THR A 127 -8.47 5.85 -3.88
C THR A 127 -9.24 5.81 -2.56
N VAL A 128 -9.55 4.59 -2.11
CA VAL A 128 -10.19 4.36 -0.82
C VAL A 128 -9.12 4.32 0.26
N MET A 129 -9.35 5.01 1.40
CA MET A 129 -8.43 4.98 2.54
C MET A 129 -8.79 3.95 3.62
N ARG A 130 -9.81 3.11 3.39
CA ARG A 130 -10.21 2.11 4.36
C ARG A 130 -9.07 1.11 4.60
N LYS A 131 -8.70 0.91 5.87
CA LYS A 131 -7.75 -0.12 6.28
C LYS A 131 -8.23 -1.51 5.85
N THR A 132 -7.29 -2.33 5.41
CA THR A 132 -7.56 -3.70 5.00
C THR A 132 -7.50 -4.62 6.22
N HIS A 133 -8.65 -5.18 6.59
CA HIS A 133 -8.75 -6.22 7.60
C HIS A 133 -9.23 -7.53 6.94
N SER A 134 -8.65 -8.65 7.31
CA SER A 134 -9.03 -9.95 6.75
C SER A 134 -8.60 -11.09 7.66
N ASP A 135 -9.47 -12.07 7.83
CA ASP A 135 -9.17 -13.33 8.50
C ASP A 135 -8.31 -14.26 7.62
N ASN A 136 -8.27 -13.99 6.31
CA ASN A 136 -7.41 -14.68 5.35
C ASN A 136 -6.55 -13.62 4.63
N GLU A 137 -5.44 -13.29 5.25
CA GLU A 137 -4.53 -12.25 4.77
C GLU A 137 -3.87 -12.65 3.45
N LEU A 138 -3.50 -13.92 3.31
CA LEU A 138 -2.86 -14.44 2.09
C LEU A 138 -3.78 -14.30 0.87
N PHE A 139 -5.05 -14.70 0.97
CA PHE A 139 -6.03 -14.52 -0.11
C PHE A 139 -6.23 -13.05 -0.43
N THR A 140 -6.45 -12.23 0.60
CA THR A 140 -6.73 -10.80 0.44
C THR A 140 -5.57 -10.07 -0.23
N PHE A 141 -4.34 -10.33 0.20
CA PHE A 141 -3.15 -9.74 -0.39
C PHE A 141 -2.91 -10.23 -1.82
N ARG A 142 -3.10 -11.53 -2.08
CA ARG A 142 -3.04 -12.09 -3.44
C ARG A 142 -4.03 -11.41 -4.38
N VAL A 143 -5.28 -11.25 -3.96
CA VAL A 143 -6.30 -10.56 -4.78
C VAL A 143 -5.89 -9.11 -5.07
N TRP A 144 -5.30 -8.43 -4.09
CA TRP A 144 -4.80 -7.08 -4.32
C TRP A 144 -3.63 -7.05 -5.31
N LEU A 145 -2.65 -7.97 -5.22
CA LEU A 145 -1.55 -8.07 -6.19
C LEU A 145 -2.06 -8.30 -7.62
N VAL A 146 -3.06 -9.15 -7.78
CA VAL A 146 -3.71 -9.38 -9.09
C VAL A 146 -4.38 -8.09 -9.61
N ARG A 147 -5.05 -7.34 -8.75
CA ARG A 147 -5.66 -6.04 -9.11
C ARG A 147 -4.63 -4.95 -9.42
N LEU A 148 -3.43 -5.06 -8.90
CA LEU A 148 -2.29 -4.23 -9.29
C LEU A 148 -1.73 -4.55 -10.67
N GLY A 149 -2.22 -5.61 -11.32
CA GLY A 149 -1.69 -6.09 -12.60
C GLY A 149 -0.60 -7.17 -12.48
N LEU A 150 -0.24 -7.58 -11.26
CA LEU A 150 0.78 -8.60 -11.02
C LEU A 150 0.18 -10.03 -11.12
N ASN A 151 -0.51 -10.36 -12.23
CA ASN A 151 -1.29 -11.60 -12.37
C ASN A 151 -0.73 -12.63 -13.34
N GLY A 152 0.00 -12.27 -14.37
CA GLY A 152 0.55 -13.16 -15.39
C GLY A 152 1.59 -14.17 -14.87
N PRO A 153 2.01 -15.15 -15.69
CA PRO A 153 3.06 -16.10 -15.36
C PRO A 153 4.41 -15.40 -15.08
N GLU A 154 4.69 -14.29 -15.73
CA GLU A 154 5.85 -13.43 -15.56
C GLU A 154 5.98 -12.87 -14.14
N PHE A 155 4.84 -12.67 -13.45
CA PHE A 155 4.81 -12.20 -12.06
C PHE A 155 4.65 -13.33 -11.03
N LYS A 156 4.75 -14.60 -11.44
CA LYS A 156 4.62 -15.73 -10.50
C LYS A 156 5.63 -15.61 -9.35
N ASN A 157 6.91 -15.43 -9.65
CA ASN A 157 7.96 -15.27 -8.67
C ASN A 157 7.71 -14.06 -7.75
N THR A 158 7.27 -12.94 -8.32
CA THR A 158 6.91 -11.74 -7.56
C THR A 158 5.83 -12.05 -6.51
N ARG A 159 4.75 -12.72 -6.94
CA ARG A 159 3.68 -13.11 -6.01
C ARG A 159 4.16 -14.11 -4.97
N ASP A 160 4.95 -15.11 -5.35
CA ASP A 160 5.45 -16.13 -4.42
C ASP A 160 6.30 -15.49 -3.31
N HIS A 161 7.18 -14.56 -3.65
CA HIS A 161 7.98 -13.83 -2.65
C HIS A 161 7.15 -12.91 -1.75
N LEU A 162 6.16 -12.19 -2.31
CA LEU A 162 5.34 -11.26 -1.55
C LEU A 162 4.29 -11.95 -0.68
N LEU A 163 3.92 -13.19 -0.98
CA LEU A 163 2.92 -13.96 -0.24
C LEU A 163 3.55 -14.92 0.78
N ALA A 164 4.86 -15.11 0.73
CA ALA A 164 5.55 -16.18 1.48
C ALA A 164 5.38 -16.10 3.00
N ASN A 165 5.13 -14.92 3.55
CA ASN A 165 5.07 -14.66 4.99
C ASN A 165 3.64 -14.37 5.49
N LEU A 166 2.63 -14.65 4.68
CA LEU A 166 1.22 -14.46 5.06
C LEU A 166 0.54 -15.79 5.28
N ASP A 167 -0.27 -15.85 6.32
CA ASP A 167 -1.06 -17.02 6.66
C ASP A 167 -2.42 -17.01 5.94
N GLY A 168 -2.94 -18.22 5.71
CA GLY A 168 -4.25 -18.44 5.12
C GLY A 168 -4.24 -19.32 3.87
N ASP A 169 -5.36 -19.35 3.17
CA ASP A 169 -5.56 -20.12 1.94
C ASP A 169 -5.42 -19.24 0.70
N ARG A 170 -4.66 -19.69 -0.31
CA ARG A 170 -4.46 -18.95 -1.56
C ARG A 170 -5.70 -18.93 -2.46
N ALA A 171 -6.52 -19.99 -2.40
CA ALA A 171 -7.61 -20.23 -3.35
C ALA A 171 -8.96 -19.76 -2.82
N TRP A 172 -9.19 -19.88 -1.52
CA TRP A 172 -10.48 -19.68 -0.89
C TRP A 172 -10.44 -18.50 0.07
N ARG A 173 -11.41 -17.59 -0.05
CA ARG A 173 -11.56 -16.45 0.87
C ARG A 173 -11.97 -16.91 2.27
N TYR A 174 -12.82 -17.92 2.32
CA TYR A 174 -13.29 -18.58 3.53
C TYR A 174 -12.80 -20.03 3.48
N ASP A 175 -12.77 -20.72 4.60
CA ASP A 175 -12.53 -22.16 4.59
C ASP A 175 -13.57 -22.86 3.67
N LYS A 176 -13.22 -24.03 3.16
CA LYS A 176 -14.02 -24.73 2.15
C LYS A 176 -15.44 -25.03 2.65
N ASP A 177 -15.59 -25.39 3.91
CA ASP A 177 -16.87 -25.77 4.51
C ASP A 177 -17.75 -24.52 4.66
N SER A 178 -17.23 -23.40 5.13
CA SER A 178 -17.91 -22.11 5.16
C SER A 178 -18.34 -21.63 3.78
N TYR A 179 -17.52 -21.87 2.75
CA TYR A 179 -17.87 -21.52 1.37
C TYR A 179 -19.08 -22.32 0.88
N GLU A 180 -19.11 -23.65 1.10
CA GLU A 180 -20.23 -24.51 0.68
C GLU A 180 -21.51 -24.14 1.40
N VAL A 181 -21.45 -23.83 2.70
CA VAL A 181 -22.61 -23.36 3.49
C VAL A 181 -23.14 -22.04 2.94
N ASN A 182 -22.27 -21.07 2.65
CA ASN A 182 -22.68 -19.77 2.10
C ASN A 182 -23.26 -19.88 0.69
N LYS A 183 -22.73 -20.78 -0.14
CA LYS A 183 -23.23 -21.07 -1.47
C LYS A 183 -24.65 -21.66 -1.42
N LYS A 184 -24.91 -22.60 -0.50
CA LYS A 184 -26.25 -23.17 -0.27
C LYS A 184 -27.24 -22.10 0.19
N LYS A 185 -26.86 -21.24 1.15
CA LYS A 185 -27.70 -20.12 1.63
C LYS A 185 -28.07 -19.13 0.51
N LYS A 186 -27.10 -18.81 -0.37
CA LYS A 186 -27.35 -17.91 -1.51
C LYS A 186 -28.34 -18.52 -2.50
N LYS A 187 -28.18 -19.81 -2.84
CA LYS A 187 -29.05 -20.52 -3.76
C LYS A 187 -30.50 -20.60 -3.21
N ASN A 188 -30.67 -20.87 -1.91
CA ASN A 188 -31.98 -20.89 -1.30
C ASN A 188 -32.68 -19.52 -1.35
N ARG A 189 -31.96 -18.43 -1.08
CA ARG A 189 -32.54 -17.06 -1.20
C ARG A 189 -32.90 -16.65 -2.62
N GLU A 190 -32.25 -17.23 -3.64
CA GLU A 190 -32.59 -17.00 -5.05
C GLU A 190 -33.80 -17.81 -5.50
N MET A 191 -34.11 -18.94 -4.84
CA MET A 191 -35.29 -19.74 -5.11
C MET A 191 -36.55 -19.24 -4.35
N GLU A 192 -36.36 -18.43 -3.29
CA GLU A 192 -37.46 -17.84 -2.51
C GLU A 192 -37.92 -16.46 -3.08
N ARG A 193 -37.29 -15.98 -4.15
CA ARG A 193 -37.65 -14.73 -4.88
C ARG A 193 -38.33 -15.00 -6.18
#